data_088f3823cac3fe3c3539c1654240c2ee
#
_entry.id   088f3823cac3fe3c3539c1654240c2ee
#
_cell.length_a   1.000
_cell.length_b   1.000
_cell.length_c   1.000
_cell.angle_alpha   90.00
_cell.angle_beta   90.00
_cell.angle_gamma   90.00
#
_symmetry.space_group_name_H-M   'P 1'
#
loop_
_entity.id
_entity.type
_entity.pdbx_description
1 polymer ?
#
loop_
_entity_poly.entity_id
_entity_poly.type
_entity_poly.pdbx_seq_one_letter_code
_entity_poly.pdbx_strand_id
1 'polypeptide(L)' 'MVENTSVKSKKDLFVVFGGKVMDTRGKDFTDTENLDVRGFYQNYEDALASWRAASHLNVDDAFTKYVIVRLW' A
#
# COMPACT_ATOMS: atom_id res chain seq x y z
N MET A 1 -11.30 -17.94 2.79
CA MET A 1 -11.78 -17.67 3.27
C MET A 1 -12.45 -17.36 3.59
N VAL A 2 -12.57 -17.19 3.70
CA VAL A 2 -13.32 -16.87 4.23
C VAL A 2 -14.02 -16.47 4.54
N GLU A 3 -14.37 -16.45 4.60
CA GLU A 3 -15.12 -16.18 5.07
C GLU A 3 -15.65 -15.64 5.55
N ASN A 4 -15.78 -15.57 5.84
CA ASN A 4 -16.42 -15.08 6.48
C ASN A 4 -16.45 -14.23 6.79
N THR A 5 -16.06 -13.96 6.79
CA THR A 5 -16.09 -13.19 7.12
C THR A 5 -16.48 -12.29 6.94
N SER A 6 -16.30 -12.03 6.71
CA SER A 6 -16.55 -11.17 6.55
C SER A 6 -17.37 -10.61 6.37
N VAL A 7 -17.56 -10.74 6.32
CA VAL A 7 -18.50 -10.49 6.11
C VAL A 7 -19.11 -9.47 6.58
N LYS A 8 -19.22 -9.47 7.42
CA LYS A 8 -19.74 -8.49 7.95
C LYS A 8 -19.10 -7.36 7.69
N SER A 9 -18.41 -7.41 6.99
CA SER A 9 -17.73 -6.49 6.83
C SER A 9 -18.12 -5.57 5.96
N LYS A 10 -18.85 -4.80 6.17
CA LYS A 10 -18.98 -3.72 5.53
C LYS A 10 -17.83 -2.89 5.77
N LYS A 11 -16.78 -3.33 6.35
CA LYS A 11 -15.62 -2.54 6.63
C LYS A 11 -14.81 -2.37 5.39
N ASP A 12 -14.13 -1.27 5.26
CA ASP A 12 -13.20 -1.03 4.18
C ASP A 12 -11.96 -1.90 4.35
N LEU A 13 -11.26 -2.14 3.27
CA LEU A 13 -9.98 -2.83 3.33
C LEU A 13 -9.00 -2.10 2.45
N PHE A 14 -7.85 -1.76 3.03
CA PHE A 14 -6.79 -1.03 2.34
C PHE A 14 -5.51 -1.83 2.38
N VAL A 15 -4.71 -1.72 1.31
CA VAL A 15 -3.38 -2.30 1.29
C VAL A 15 -2.38 -1.18 1.06
N VAL A 16 -1.26 -1.26 1.76
CA VAL A 16 -0.15 -0.33 1.58
C VAL A 16 1.01 -1.12 0.99
N PHE A 17 1.46 -0.70 -0.17
CA PHE A 17 2.59 -1.37 -0.80
C PHE A 17 3.38 -0.36 -1.62
N GLY A 18 4.56 -0.76 -2.01
CA GLY A 18 5.40 0.11 -2.80
C GLY A 18 6.48 -0.64 -3.54
N GLY A 19 7.30 0.10 -4.24
CA GLY A 19 8.40 -0.46 -4.99
C GLY A 19 9.02 0.61 -5.87
N LYS A 20 9.92 0.18 -6.73
CA LYS A 20 10.59 1.09 -7.65
C LYS A 20 9.65 1.44 -8.79
N VAL A 21 9.65 2.70 -9.17
CA VAL A 21 8.84 3.17 -10.29
C VAL A 21 9.75 3.56 -11.44
N MET A 22 9.16 3.57 -12.64
CA MET A 22 9.91 3.91 -13.86
C MET A 22 10.11 5.42 -13.97
N ASP A 23 9.19 6.19 -13.42
CA ASP A 23 9.24 7.65 -13.52
C ASP A 23 8.85 8.20 -12.18
N THR A 24 9.64 9.12 -11.63
CA THR A 24 9.38 9.67 -10.31
C THR A 24 8.02 10.36 -10.21
N ARG A 25 7.44 10.75 -11.35
CA ARG A 25 6.14 11.41 -11.36
C ARG A 25 4.98 10.46 -11.50
N GLY A 26 5.25 9.18 -11.75
CA GLY A 26 4.20 8.21 -11.99
C GLY A 26 4.14 7.15 -10.93
N LYS A 27 3.29 6.17 -11.18
CA LYS A 27 3.14 5.03 -10.30
C LYS A 27 3.32 3.72 -11.03
N ASP A 28 4.04 3.77 -12.16
CA ASP A 28 4.28 2.57 -12.95
C ASP A 28 5.47 1.84 -12.36
N PHE A 29 5.22 0.79 -11.63
CA PHE A 29 6.26 0.04 -10.97
C PHE A 29 7.07 -0.75 -11.98
N THR A 30 8.39 -0.77 -11.79
CA THR A 30 9.27 -1.48 -12.70
C THR A 30 9.21 -2.98 -12.54
N ASP A 31 8.90 -3.44 -11.33
CA ASP A 31 8.92 -4.88 -11.06
C ASP A 31 7.78 -5.23 -10.12
N THR A 32 6.66 -5.62 -10.69
CA THR A 32 5.48 -5.90 -9.90
C THR A 32 5.58 -7.22 -9.14
N GLU A 33 6.60 -8.03 -9.42
CA GLU A 33 6.78 -9.28 -8.71
C GLU A 33 7.52 -9.10 -7.40
N ASN A 34 8.16 -7.96 -7.22
CA ASN A 34 8.94 -7.70 -6.01
C ASN A 34 8.47 -6.47 -5.26
N LEU A 35 7.17 -6.26 -5.23
CA LEU A 35 6.63 -5.15 -4.48
C LEU A 35 6.75 -5.42 -2.98
N ASP A 36 6.94 -4.34 -2.24
CA ASP A 36 7.07 -4.43 -0.78
C ASP A 36 5.70 -4.14 -0.17
N VAL A 37 5.02 -5.18 0.27
CA VAL A 37 3.71 -5.04 0.88
C VAL A 37 3.89 -4.76 2.36
N ARG A 38 3.38 -3.63 2.82
CA ARG A 38 3.51 -3.24 4.22
C ARG A 38 2.41 -3.82 5.09
N GLY A 39 1.24 -4.02 4.52
CA GLY A 39 0.16 -4.64 5.28
C GLY A 39 -1.20 -4.28 4.74
N PHE A 40 -2.20 -4.87 5.38
CA PHE A 40 -3.60 -4.63 5.06
C PHE A 40 -4.26 -4.03 6.28
N TYR A 41 -5.12 -3.04 6.06
CA TYR A 41 -5.71 -2.28 7.15
C TYR A 41 -7.20 -2.10 6.93
N GLN A 42 -7.97 -2.11 8.01
CA GLN A 42 -9.42 -2.00 7.91
C GLN A 42 -9.90 -0.56 7.94
N ASN A 43 -9.02 0.38 8.27
CA ASN A 43 -9.39 1.78 8.22
C ASN A 43 -8.29 2.58 7.57
N TYR A 44 -8.66 3.71 7.01
CA TYR A 44 -7.73 4.54 6.26
C TYR A 44 -6.64 5.13 7.15
N GLU A 45 -6.98 5.45 8.39
CA GLU A 45 -6.00 6.09 9.26
C GLU A 45 -4.83 5.19 9.56
N ASP A 46 -5.09 3.90 9.78
CA ASP A 46 -4.01 2.95 9.99
C ASP A 46 -3.19 2.76 8.72
N ALA A 47 -3.85 2.68 7.58
CA ALA A 47 -3.15 2.57 6.31
C ALA A 47 -2.28 3.80 6.07
N LEU A 48 -2.80 4.98 6.39
CA LEU A 48 -2.07 6.22 6.21
C LEU A 48 -0.82 6.27 7.10
N ALA A 49 -0.94 5.79 8.34
CA ALA A 49 0.21 5.75 9.23
C ALA A 49 1.29 4.83 8.68
N SER A 50 0.90 3.67 8.16
CA SER A 50 1.83 2.74 7.55
C SER A 50 2.49 3.35 6.31
N TRP A 51 1.69 4.00 5.48
CA TRP A 51 2.17 4.66 4.27
C TRP A 51 3.18 5.76 4.61
N ARG A 52 2.88 6.54 5.62
CA ARG A 52 3.77 7.61 6.06
C ARG A 52 5.10 7.06 6.53
N ALA A 53 5.07 5.99 7.33
CA ALA A 53 6.30 5.40 7.84
C ALA A 53 7.14 4.85 6.71
N ALA A 54 6.52 4.14 5.76
CA ALA A 54 7.24 3.57 4.63
C ALA A 54 7.83 4.67 3.74
N SER A 55 7.06 5.70 3.47
CA SER A 55 7.52 6.80 2.62
C SER A 55 8.66 7.55 3.28
N HIS A 56 8.58 7.73 4.60
CA HIS A 56 9.62 8.44 5.33
C HIS A 56 10.93 7.68 5.32
N LEU A 57 10.87 6.36 5.43
CA LEU A 57 12.08 5.56 5.42
C LEU A 57 12.80 5.61 4.07
N ASN A 58 12.07 5.93 3.02
CA ASN A 58 12.63 5.94 1.68
C ASN A 58 12.67 7.33 1.06
N VAL A 59 12.74 8.35 1.91
CA VAL A 59 12.66 9.73 1.44
C VAL A 59 13.83 10.10 0.52
N ASP A 60 14.95 9.42 0.65
CA ASP A 60 16.12 9.72 -0.17
C ASP A 60 16.11 9.00 -1.52
N ASP A 61 15.11 8.18 -1.77
CA ASP A 61 15.05 7.42 -3.01
C ASP A 61 13.82 7.84 -3.79
N ALA A 62 13.99 8.74 -4.73
CA ALA A 62 12.86 9.30 -5.49
C ALA A 62 12.17 8.26 -6.34
N PHE A 63 12.85 7.14 -6.63
CA PHE A 63 12.25 6.10 -7.47
C PHE A 63 11.53 5.02 -6.66
N THR A 64 11.51 5.15 -5.34
CA THR A 64 10.74 4.22 -4.51
C THR A 64 9.49 4.94 -4.04
N LYS A 65 8.34 4.40 -4.37
CA LYS A 65 7.05 5.00 -4.05
C LYS A 65 6.17 4.00 -3.31
N TYR A 66 5.39 4.51 -2.38
CA TYR A 66 4.40 3.70 -1.68
C TYR A 66 3.02 4.28 -1.94
N VAL A 67 2.04 3.40 -2.02
CA VAL A 67 0.66 3.79 -2.32
C VAL A 67 -0.28 3.09 -1.36
N ILE A 68 -1.47 3.66 -1.20
CA ILE A 68 -2.56 3.06 -0.47
C ILE A 68 -3.63 2.75 -1.49
N VAL A 69 -4.08 1.50 -1.53
CA VAL A 69 -5.13 1.09 -2.45
C VAL A 69 -6.29 0.57 -1.63
N ARG A 70 -7.48 1.10 -1.90
CA ARG A 70 -8.68 0.62 -1.27
C ARG A 70 -9.18 -0.58 -2.05
N LEU A 71 -9.32 -1.70 -1.38
CA LEU A 71 -9.74 -2.92 -2.02
C LEU A 71 -11.26 -3.06 -2.05
N TRP A 72 -11.94 -2.60 -1.00
CA TRP A 72 -13.38 -2.42 -1.00
C TRP A 72 -13.85 -1.73 0.29
#